data_38c5f1f8ba37b25306f9d1dd6d9321f7
#
_entry.id   38c5f1f8ba37b25306f9d1dd6d9321f7
#
_cell.length_a   1.000
_cell.length_b   1.000
_cell.length_c   1.000
_cell.angle_alpha   90.00
_cell.angle_beta   90.00
_cell.angle_gamma   90.00
#
_symmetry.space_group_name_H-M   'P 1'
#
loop_
_entity.id
_entity.type
_entity.pdbx_description
1 polymer ?
#
loop_
_entity_poly.entity_id
_entity_poly.type
_entity_poly.pdbx_seq_one_letter_code
_entity_poly.pdbx_strand_id
1 'polypeptide(L)'
;VVADTGDIDAITRLKPQDATTNPSLLLKAAQLPRFSDALREAKSTTNSVDEASDVFAVSVGAEIVSIIPGRISTEVDSRLSFDTDATIAKAKGLIDLYDQRGIDKSRVLIKIAATWEGIRAAELLEREGINCNLTLLFGFSQAQACADAGAFLISPFVGRILDWYKANTDLVVETPDHDPGVQSVTRIYQHYKVVADNSPVPVILYNVPGRTAANVTAKTALKLAEHENI
;
A
#
# COMPACT_ATOMS: atom_id res chain seq x y z
N VAL A 1 6.61 11.05 3.12
CA VAL A 1 7.26 9.98 2.35
C VAL A 1 6.83 8.65 2.95
N VAL A 2 6.46 7.68 2.11
CA VAL A 2 6.10 6.30 2.49
C VAL A 2 7.26 5.38 2.11
N ALA A 3 7.75 4.54 3.03
CA ALA A 3 8.79 3.55 2.76
C ALA A 3 8.17 2.21 2.35
N ASP A 4 8.58 1.66 1.21
CA ASP A 4 8.22 0.30 0.76
C ASP A 4 9.41 -0.64 1.01
N THR A 5 9.58 -1.02 2.27
CA THR A 5 10.69 -1.88 2.70
C THR A 5 10.40 -2.57 4.03
N GLY A 6 10.97 -3.78 4.21
CA GLY A 6 11.04 -4.46 5.51
C GLY A 6 12.42 -4.27 6.20
N ASP A 7 13.29 -3.41 5.66
CA ASP A 7 14.59 -3.08 6.24
C ASP A 7 14.42 -2.03 7.35
N ILE A 8 14.40 -2.50 8.58
CA ILE A 8 14.20 -1.67 9.78
C ILE A 8 15.33 -0.65 9.95
N ASP A 9 16.54 -0.98 9.58
CA ASP A 9 17.69 -0.06 9.72
C ASP A 9 17.57 1.10 8.72
N ALA A 10 17.11 0.81 7.50
CA ALA A 10 16.79 1.84 6.51
C ALA A 10 15.63 2.74 6.99
N ILE A 11 14.57 2.17 7.56
CA ILE A 11 13.43 2.92 8.11
C ILE A 11 13.91 3.84 9.23
N THR A 12 14.69 3.32 10.17
CA THR A 12 15.24 4.10 11.30
C THR A 12 16.10 5.27 10.84
N ARG A 13 16.93 5.04 9.81
CA ARG A 13 17.81 6.08 9.25
C ARG A 13 17.06 7.14 8.46
N LEU A 14 16.08 6.73 7.64
CA LEU A 14 15.38 7.62 6.72
C LEU A 14 14.17 8.32 7.35
N LYS A 15 13.65 7.80 8.47
CA LYS A 15 12.50 8.33 9.23
C LYS A 15 11.32 8.71 8.33
N PRO A 16 10.77 7.75 7.55
CA PRO A 16 9.62 8.00 6.70
C PRO A 16 8.38 8.34 7.55
N GLN A 17 7.42 9.02 6.96
CA GLN A 17 6.13 9.29 7.60
C GLN A 17 5.33 8.00 7.80
N ASP A 18 5.22 7.21 6.73
CA ASP A 18 4.47 5.97 6.68
C ASP A 18 5.33 4.85 6.07
N ALA A 19 4.89 3.61 6.22
CA ALA A 19 5.53 2.46 5.59
C ALA A 19 4.52 1.48 5.00
N THR A 20 4.98 0.65 4.09
CA THR A 20 4.20 -0.44 3.51
C THR A 20 5.03 -1.69 3.40
N THR A 21 4.39 -2.83 3.62
CA THR A 21 4.96 -4.14 3.36
C THR A 21 4.20 -4.85 2.25
N ASN A 22 4.71 -5.99 1.84
CA ASN A 22 4.08 -6.90 0.90
C ASN A 22 4.67 -8.30 1.07
N PRO A 23 4.08 -9.36 0.50
CA PRO A 23 4.56 -10.73 0.69
C PRO A 23 6.04 -10.95 0.37
N SER A 24 6.56 -10.30 -0.68
CA SER A 24 7.98 -10.42 -1.05
C SER A 24 8.92 -9.77 -0.03
N LEU A 25 8.50 -8.68 0.59
CA LEU A 25 9.27 -8.03 1.65
C LEU A 25 9.22 -8.83 2.95
N LEU A 26 8.06 -9.42 3.27
CA LEU A 26 7.93 -10.32 4.43
C LEU A 26 8.78 -11.58 4.27
N LEU A 27 8.84 -12.16 3.06
CA LEU A 27 9.73 -13.29 2.78
C LEU A 27 11.21 -12.94 3.00
N LYS A 28 11.63 -11.74 2.60
CA LYS A 28 12.99 -11.25 2.88
C LYS A 28 13.21 -11.02 4.37
N ALA A 29 12.24 -10.40 5.07
CA ALA A 29 12.31 -10.18 6.51
C ALA A 29 12.43 -11.50 7.28
N ALA A 30 11.72 -12.55 6.87
CA ALA A 30 11.81 -13.88 7.48
C ALA A 30 13.20 -14.54 7.43
N GLN A 31 14.08 -14.05 6.54
CA GLN A 31 15.48 -14.51 6.43
C GLN A 31 16.44 -13.71 7.33
N LEU A 32 15.98 -12.62 7.92
CA LEU A 32 16.82 -11.78 8.76
C LEU A 32 16.86 -12.32 10.20
N PRO A 33 18.06 -12.42 10.82
CA PRO A 33 18.20 -12.87 12.21
C PRO A 33 17.32 -12.08 13.19
N ARG A 34 17.11 -10.82 12.94
CA ARG A 34 16.26 -9.92 13.74
C ARG A 34 14.84 -10.45 13.95
N PHE A 35 14.26 -11.10 12.94
CA PHE A 35 12.90 -11.61 12.96
C PHE A 35 12.79 -13.10 13.29
N SER A 36 13.89 -13.75 13.69
CA SER A 36 13.90 -15.21 14.01
C SER A 36 12.95 -15.56 15.14
N ASP A 37 12.86 -14.72 16.17
CA ASP A 37 11.98 -14.95 17.31
C ASP A 37 10.51 -14.74 16.93
N ALA A 38 10.19 -13.68 16.18
CA ALA A 38 8.86 -13.44 15.65
C ALA A 38 8.37 -14.59 14.75
N LEU A 39 9.26 -15.13 13.91
CA LEU A 39 8.94 -16.29 13.06
C LEU A 39 8.72 -17.56 13.88
N ARG A 40 9.48 -17.75 14.95
CA ARG A 40 9.31 -18.90 15.88
C ARG A 40 8.01 -18.77 16.64
N GLU A 41 7.70 -17.59 17.16
CA GLU A 41 6.43 -17.29 17.82
C GLU A 41 5.24 -17.59 16.89
N ALA A 42 5.24 -17.03 15.68
CA ALA A 42 4.20 -17.27 14.70
C ALA A 42 3.94 -18.76 14.44
N LYS A 43 5.02 -19.55 14.30
CA LYS A 43 4.92 -21.01 14.10
C LYS A 43 4.43 -21.77 15.32
N SER A 44 4.69 -21.29 16.54
CA SER A 44 4.33 -21.98 17.77
C SER A 44 2.92 -21.64 18.28
N THR A 45 2.38 -20.50 17.87
CA THR A 45 1.08 -19.99 18.34
C THR A 45 -0.08 -20.24 17.37
N THR A 46 0.21 -20.79 16.19
CA THR A 46 -0.79 -21.01 15.14
C THR A 46 -0.81 -22.46 14.67
N ASN A 47 -1.94 -22.88 14.08
CA ASN A 47 -2.15 -24.24 13.60
C ASN A 47 -1.99 -24.38 12.07
N SER A 48 -1.82 -23.27 11.36
CA SER A 48 -1.69 -23.25 9.89
C SER A 48 -0.60 -22.29 9.43
N VAL A 49 -0.09 -22.52 8.22
CA VAL A 49 0.89 -21.65 7.58
C VAL A 49 0.27 -20.26 7.31
N ASP A 50 -1.02 -20.22 6.98
CA ASP A 50 -1.73 -18.96 6.67
C ASP A 50 -1.84 -18.08 7.93
N GLU A 51 -2.23 -18.68 9.08
CA GLU A 51 -2.25 -17.97 10.36
C GLU A 51 -0.85 -17.53 10.80
N ALA A 52 0.15 -18.41 10.65
CA ALA A 52 1.54 -18.08 10.97
C ALA A 52 2.05 -16.90 10.11
N SER A 53 1.66 -16.84 8.84
CA SER A 53 2.00 -15.74 7.94
C SER A 53 1.38 -14.43 8.40
N ASP A 54 0.12 -14.43 8.84
CA ASP A 54 -0.56 -13.26 9.38
C ASP A 54 0.10 -12.75 10.67
N VAL A 55 0.36 -13.64 11.61
CA VAL A 55 1.05 -13.30 12.88
C VAL A 55 2.44 -12.72 12.60
N PHE A 56 3.19 -13.32 11.68
CA PHE A 56 4.51 -12.81 11.29
C PHE A 56 4.43 -11.46 10.61
N ALA A 57 3.49 -11.27 9.66
CA ALA A 57 3.27 -9.99 8.97
C ALA A 57 2.95 -8.87 9.96
N VAL A 58 2.06 -9.14 10.92
CA VAL A 58 1.72 -8.20 11.99
C VAL A 58 2.90 -7.94 12.93
N SER A 59 3.73 -8.93 13.22
CA SER A 59 4.94 -8.74 14.05
C SER A 59 5.93 -7.78 13.38
N VAL A 60 6.18 -7.95 12.07
CA VAL A 60 7.02 -7.03 11.28
C VAL A 60 6.40 -5.64 11.23
N GLY A 61 5.08 -5.56 10.96
CA GLY A 61 4.35 -4.30 10.92
C GLY A 61 4.35 -3.55 12.25
N ALA A 62 4.21 -4.27 13.36
CA ALA A 62 4.25 -3.71 14.71
C ALA A 62 5.61 -3.07 15.03
N GLU A 63 6.70 -3.74 14.65
CA GLU A 63 8.05 -3.18 14.81
C GLU A 63 8.21 -1.90 13.98
N ILE A 64 7.74 -1.89 12.73
CA ILE A 64 7.79 -0.70 11.87
C ILE A 64 6.98 0.46 12.47
N VAL A 65 5.74 0.22 12.92
CA VAL A 65 4.87 1.24 13.53
C VAL A 65 5.51 1.86 14.77
N SER A 66 6.31 1.11 15.53
CA SER A 66 7.01 1.66 16.69
C SER A 66 8.05 2.72 16.33
N ILE A 67 8.52 2.75 15.07
CA ILE A 67 9.60 3.63 14.59
C ILE A 67 9.04 4.83 13.81
N ILE A 68 7.97 4.62 13.03
CA ILE A 68 7.39 5.66 12.18
C ILE A 68 6.28 6.43 12.91
N PRO A 69 6.07 7.73 12.61
CA PRO A 69 4.99 8.51 13.22
C PRO A 69 3.61 8.19 12.64
N GLY A 70 3.53 7.74 11.41
CA GLY A 70 2.29 7.51 10.66
C GLY A 70 1.80 6.06 10.70
N ARG A 71 1.43 5.52 9.54
CA ARG A 71 0.73 4.24 9.37
C ARG A 71 1.59 3.19 8.68
N ILE A 72 1.28 1.93 8.98
CA ILE A 72 1.80 0.76 8.26
C ILE A 72 0.71 0.18 7.34
N SER A 73 1.04 -0.10 6.08
CA SER A 73 0.16 -0.89 5.21
C SER A 73 0.56 -2.36 5.27
N THR A 74 -0.37 -3.21 5.71
CA THR A 74 -0.22 -4.67 5.79
C THR A 74 -1.17 -5.33 4.79
N GLU A 75 -0.61 -6.16 3.89
CA GLU A 75 -1.33 -6.72 2.76
C GLU A 75 -2.05 -8.02 3.15
N VAL A 76 -3.32 -8.14 2.75
CA VAL A 76 -4.06 -9.41 2.82
C VAL A 76 -3.50 -10.41 1.80
N ASP A 77 -3.78 -11.68 2.02
CA ASP A 77 -3.34 -12.75 1.11
C ASP A 77 -3.88 -12.53 -0.32
N SER A 78 -2.99 -12.54 -1.30
CA SER A 78 -3.33 -12.32 -2.70
C SER A 78 -4.30 -13.37 -3.28
N ARG A 79 -4.37 -14.55 -2.69
CA ARG A 79 -5.33 -15.60 -3.07
C ARG A 79 -6.78 -15.18 -2.83
N LEU A 80 -7.01 -14.18 -1.97
CA LEU A 80 -8.34 -13.63 -1.65
C LEU A 80 -8.77 -12.50 -2.59
N SER A 81 -7.95 -12.14 -3.57
CA SER A 81 -8.17 -10.96 -4.44
C SER A 81 -9.52 -10.95 -5.19
N PHE A 82 -10.16 -12.12 -5.34
CA PHE A 82 -11.46 -12.27 -6.02
C PHE A 82 -12.55 -12.80 -5.08
N ASP A 83 -12.38 -12.64 -3.76
CA ASP A 83 -13.34 -13.03 -2.74
C ASP A 83 -13.51 -11.89 -1.73
N THR A 84 -14.61 -11.16 -1.86
CA THR A 84 -14.92 -9.99 -1.02
C THR A 84 -15.05 -10.37 0.45
N ASP A 85 -15.80 -11.42 0.75
CA ASP A 85 -16.10 -11.81 2.15
C ASP A 85 -14.87 -12.34 2.85
N ALA A 86 -14.09 -13.19 2.17
CA ALA A 86 -12.82 -13.69 2.71
C ALA A 86 -11.79 -12.57 2.90
N THR A 87 -11.74 -11.58 1.99
CA THR A 87 -10.89 -10.38 2.12
C THR A 87 -11.27 -9.57 3.36
N ILE A 88 -12.57 -9.34 3.60
CA ILE A 88 -13.06 -8.63 4.79
C ILE A 88 -12.72 -9.39 6.07
N ALA A 89 -12.97 -10.70 6.10
CA ALA A 89 -12.65 -11.53 7.26
C ALA A 89 -11.14 -11.49 7.58
N LYS A 90 -10.28 -11.63 6.56
CA LYS A 90 -8.83 -11.52 6.71
C LYS A 90 -8.40 -10.15 7.22
N ALA A 91 -8.95 -9.08 6.65
CA ALA A 91 -8.66 -7.70 7.06
C ALA A 91 -8.97 -7.47 8.54
N LYS A 92 -10.15 -7.91 9.00
CA LYS A 92 -10.56 -7.81 10.41
C LYS A 92 -9.63 -8.62 11.32
N GLY A 93 -9.27 -9.85 10.91
CA GLY A 93 -8.31 -10.68 11.65
C GLY A 93 -6.94 -10.03 11.80
N LEU A 94 -6.44 -9.34 10.77
CA LEU A 94 -5.18 -8.58 10.86
C LEU A 94 -5.31 -7.41 11.83
N ILE A 95 -6.42 -6.66 11.81
CA ILE A 95 -6.68 -5.57 12.76
C ILE A 95 -6.73 -6.11 14.20
N ASP A 96 -7.41 -7.23 14.44
CA ASP A 96 -7.47 -7.87 15.77
C ASP A 96 -6.07 -8.29 16.26
N LEU A 97 -5.21 -8.79 15.37
CA LEU A 97 -3.82 -9.13 15.71
C LEU A 97 -2.99 -7.87 16.06
N TYR A 98 -3.24 -6.73 15.42
CA TYR A 98 -2.62 -5.45 15.79
C TYR A 98 -3.13 -4.94 17.13
N ASP A 99 -4.43 -5.01 17.37
CA ASP A 99 -5.05 -4.61 18.65
C ASP A 99 -4.51 -5.42 19.83
N GLN A 100 -4.35 -6.75 19.68
CA GLN A 100 -3.70 -7.62 20.67
C GLN A 100 -2.26 -7.18 21.02
N ARG A 101 -1.60 -6.45 20.13
CA ARG A 101 -0.27 -5.85 20.36
C ARG A 101 -0.34 -4.38 20.85
N GLY A 102 -1.53 -3.88 21.17
CA GLY A 102 -1.76 -2.51 21.62
C GLY A 102 -1.60 -1.45 20.53
N ILE A 103 -1.74 -1.85 19.26
CA ILE A 103 -1.65 -0.94 18.10
C ILE A 103 -3.06 -0.63 17.61
N ASP A 104 -3.46 0.62 17.76
CA ASP A 104 -4.77 1.10 17.32
C ASP A 104 -4.92 1.03 15.80
N LYS A 105 -6.12 0.67 15.32
CA LYS A 105 -6.43 0.54 13.89
C LYS A 105 -6.16 1.81 13.08
N SER A 106 -6.17 3.00 13.70
CA SER A 106 -5.82 4.26 13.03
C SER A 106 -4.35 4.32 12.57
N ARG A 107 -3.50 3.44 13.09
CA ARG A 107 -2.09 3.29 12.71
C ARG A 107 -1.87 2.23 11.62
N VAL A 108 -2.94 1.60 11.13
CA VAL A 108 -2.87 0.49 10.17
C VAL A 108 -3.70 0.82 8.94
N LEU A 109 -3.16 0.52 7.76
CA LEU A 109 -3.90 0.43 6.51
C LEU A 109 -3.92 -1.02 6.07
N ILE A 110 -5.10 -1.55 5.79
CA ILE A 110 -5.21 -2.87 5.17
C ILE A 110 -4.96 -2.73 3.68
N LYS A 111 -3.91 -3.38 3.17
CA LYS A 111 -3.55 -3.32 1.76
C LYS A 111 -4.24 -4.45 0.99
N ILE A 112 -4.98 -4.07 -0.06
CA ILE A 112 -5.89 -4.95 -0.79
C ILE A 112 -5.65 -4.75 -2.29
N ALA A 113 -5.69 -5.82 -3.09
CA ALA A 113 -5.63 -5.70 -4.55
C ALA A 113 -6.85 -4.95 -5.08
N ALA A 114 -6.65 -4.01 -6.00
CA ALA A 114 -7.71 -3.22 -6.65
C ALA A 114 -8.44 -4.03 -7.74
N THR A 115 -8.89 -5.24 -7.40
CA THR A 115 -9.91 -6.00 -8.14
C THR A 115 -11.28 -5.43 -7.83
N TRP A 116 -12.31 -5.81 -8.57
CA TRP A 116 -13.68 -5.41 -8.23
C TRP A 116 -14.07 -5.86 -6.83
N GLU A 117 -13.80 -7.12 -6.50
CA GLU A 117 -14.09 -7.73 -5.20
C GLU A 117 -13.30 -7.06 -4.07
N GLY A 118 -12.01 -6.75 -4.31
CA GLY A 118 -11.18 -6.05 -3.34
C GLY A 118 -11.64 -4.60 -3.09
N ILE A 119 -12.09 -3.90 -4.12
CA ILE A 119 -12.67 -2.55 -3.99
C ILE A 119 -13.98 -2.59 -3.19
N ARG A 120 -14.84 -3.60 -3.43
CA ARG A 120 -16.06 -3.80 -2.64
C ARG A 120 -15.76 -4.13 -1.18
N ALA A 121 -14.72 -4.94 -0.92
CA ALA A 121 -14.26 -5.21 0.43
C ALA A 121 -13.79 -3.93 1.12
N ALA A 122 -12.97 -3.12 0.43
CA ALA A 122 -12.49 -1.85 0.96
C ALA A 122 -13.63 -0.88 1.29
N GLU A 123 -14.65 -0.76 0.43
CA GLU A 123 -15.82 0.09 0.70
C GLU A 123 -16.51 -0.26 2.03
N LEU A 124 -16.65 -1.55 2.32
CA LEU A 124 -17.27 -2.00 3.56
C LEU A 124 -16.36 -1.76 4.77
N LEU A 125 -15.07 -2.04 4.63
CA LEU A 125 -14.07 -1.82 5.68
C LEU A 125 -13.91 -0.33 6.04
N GLU A 126 -13.89 0.55 5.05
CA GLU A 126 -13.81 2.01 5.26
C GLU A 126 -15.04 2.53 6.03
N ARG A 127 -16.23 2.02 5.72
CA ARG A 127 -17.46 2.35 6.49
C ARG A 127 -17.40 1.90 7.95
N GLU A 128 -16.63 0.85 8.26
CA GLU A 128 -16.36 0.37 9.62
C GLU A 128 -15.17 1.09 10.29
N GLY A 129 -14.56 2.05 9.61
CA GLY A 129 -13.40 2.82 10.08
C GLY A 129 -12.10 2.01 10.06
N ILE A 130 -12.01 1.01 9.17
CA ILE A 130 -10.76 0.30 8.85
C ILE A 130 -10.27 0.86 7.52
N ASN A 131 -9.23 1.69 7.58
CA ASN A 131 -8.69 2.33 6.39
C ASN A 131 -7.92 1.35 5.49
N CYS A 132 -8.08 1.52 4.18
CA CYS A 132 -7.51 0.62 3.17
C CYS A 132 -6.53 1.32 2.23
N ASN A 133 -5.52 0.56 1.78
CA ASN A 133 -4.58 0.93 0.73
C ASN A 133 -4.80 0.00 -0.48
N LEU A 134 -5.42 0.50 -1.55
CA LEU A 134 -5.71 -0.29 -2.74
C LEU A 134 -4.48 -0.36 -3.66
N THR A 135 -3.94 -1.56 -3.87
CA THR A 135 -2.73 -1.83 -4.64
C THR A 135 -3.03 -2.59 -5.94
N LEU A 136 -2.01 -2.88 -6.75
CA LEU A 136 -2.16 -3.45 -8.10
C LEU A 136 -3.07 -2.62 -9.00
N LEU A 137 -2.89 -1.31 -8.93
CA LEU A 137 -3.68 -0.34 -9.67
C LEU A 137 -2.92 0.08 -10.92
N PHE A 138 -3.46 -0.29 -12.09
CA PHE A 138 -2.84 -0.10 -13.39
C PHE A 138 -3.65 0.83 -14.32
N GLY A 139 -4.92 1.06 -14.02
CA GLY A 139 -5.82 1.80 -14.90
C GLY A 139 -6.66 2.84 -14.18
N PHE A 140 -7.09 3.84 -14.97
CA PHE A 140 -7.91 4.93 -14.47
C PHE A 140 -9.26 4.45 -13.90
N SER A 141 -9.90 3.45 -14.52
CA SER A 141 -11.18 2.92 -14.05
C SER A 141 -11.08 2.26 -12.67
N GLN A 142 -9.93 1.61 -12.36
CA GLN A 142 -9.69 1.11 -11.01
C GLN A 142 -9.56 2.27 -10.00
N ALA A 143 -8.80 3.32 -10.35
CA ALA A 143 -8.64 4.49 -9.50
C ALA A 143 -9.99 5.17 -9.21
N GLN A 144 -10.81 5.34 -10.24
CA GLN A 144 -12.17 5.90 -10.09
C GLN A 144 -13.04 5.03 -9.16
N ALA A 145 -13.08 3.73 -9.38
CA ALA A 145 -13.85 2.82 -8.52
C ALA A 145 -13.35 2.82 -7.06
N CYS A 146 -12.03 2.96 -6.83
CA CYS A 146 -11.46 3.13 -5.49
C CYS A 146 -11.92 4.44 -4.85
N ALA A 147 -11.98 5.53 -5.61
CA ALA A 147 -12.47 6.81 -5.11
C ALA A 147 -13.96 6.73 -4.74
N ASP A 148 -14.78 6.13 -5.61
CA ASP A 148 -16.21 5.95 -5.37
C ASP A 148 -16.48 5.05 -4.14
N ALA A 149 -15.59 4.11 -3.87
CA ALA A 149 -15.62 3.26 -2.67
C ALA A 149 -15.12 3.97 -1.38
N GLY A 150 -14.59 5.19 -1.49
CA GLY A 150 -14.06 5.94 -0.35
C GLY A 150 -12.74 5.41 0.18
N ALA A 151 -11.94 4.71 -0.64
CA ALA A 151 -10.64 4.17 -0.23
C ALA A 151 -9.69 5.27 0.27
N PHE A 152 -9.10 5.05 1.43
CA PHE A 152 -8.20 6.01 2.08
C PHE A 152 -6.92 6.28 1.25
N LEU A 153 -6.35 5.24 0.63
CA LEU A 153 -5.12 5.34 -0.14
C LEU A 153 -5.16 4.42 -1.37
N ILE A 154 -4.60 4.88 -2.48
CA ILE A 154 -4.34 4.05 -3.65
C ILE A 154 -2.86 4.02 -3.99
N SER A 155 -2.38 2.89 -4.51
CA SER A 155 -0.98 2.66 -4.88
C SER A 155 -0.87 2.30 -6.37
N PRO A 156 -0.84 3.28 -7.29
CA PRO A 156 -0.66 3.05 -8.73
C PRO A 156 0.72 2.50 -9.06
N PHE A 157 0.78 1.56 -10.00
CA PHE A 157 2.01 0.87 -10.40
C PHE A 157 2.67 1.51 -11.63
N VAL A 158 3.16 2.73 -11.49
CA VAL A 158 3.75 3.55 -12.57
C VAL A 158 4.83 2.80 -13.35
N GLY A 159 5.83 2.24 -12.65
CA GLY A 159 6.94 1.55 -13.32
C GLY A 159 6.52 0.24 -13.98
N ARG A 160 5.56 -0.50 -13.43
CA ARG A 160 5.06 -1.72 -14.06
C ARG A 160 4.29 -1.46 -15.35
N ILE A 161 3.61 -0.32 -15.42
CA ILE A 161 2.98 0.13 -16.68
C ILE A 161 4.07 0.37 -17.72
N LEU A 162 5.12 1.13 -17.39
CA LEU A 162 6.24 1.38 -18.29
C LEU A 162 6.95 0.09 -18.72
N ASP A 163 7.23 -0.82 -17.77
CA ASP A 163 7.86 -2.11 -18.04
C ASP A 163 7.07 -2.93 -19.08
N TRP A 164 5.72 -2.94 -18.93
CA TRP A 164 4.86 -3.66 -19.84
C TRP A 164 4.92 -3.05 -21.26
N TYR A 165 4.85 -1.73 -21.39
CA TYR A 165 4.95 -1.07 -22.69
C TYR A 165 6.30 -1.32 -23.37
N LYS A 166 7.41 -1.23 -22.61
CA LYS A 166 8.75 -1.54 -23.15
C LYS A 166 8.91 -2.99 -23.61
N ALA A 167 8.24 -3.92 -22.96
CA ALA A 167 8.32 -5.34 -23.30
C ALA A 167 7.39 -5.73 -24.47
N ASN A 168 6.32 -4.99 -24.74
CA ASN A 168 5.28 -5.39 -25.67
C ASN A 168 5.07 -4.42 -26.84
N THR A 169 5.81 -3.30 -26.89
CA THR A 169 5.70 -2.29 -27.96
C THR A 169 7.08 -1.72 -28.28
N ASP A 170 7.18 -1.00 -29.40
CA ASP A 170 8.40 -0.28 -29.80
C ASP A 170 8.48 1.12 -29.13
N LEU A 171 7.88 1.29 -27.95
CA LEU A 171 7.83 2.56 -27.25
C LEU A 171 9.22 3.03 -26.84
N VAL A 172 9.61 4.20 -27.31
CA VAL A 172 10.80 4.93 -26.85
C VAL A 172 10.33 6.09 -25.98
N VAL A 173 10.79 6.12 -24.72
CA VAL A 173 10.48 7.20 -23.78
C VAL A 173 11.66 8.16 -23.76
N GLU A 174 11.53 9.28 -24.45
CA GLU A 174 12.56 10.33 -24.50
C GLU A 174 12.44 11.32 -23.32
N THR A 175 11.23 11.55 -22.86
CA THR A 175 10.95 12.47 -21.76
C THR A 175 9.94 11.82 -20.78
N PRO A 176 9.89 12.26 -19.52
CA PRO A 176 8.90 11.74 -18.56
C PRO A 176 7.45 11.86 -19.03
N ASP A 177 7.12 12.88 -19.82
CA ASP A 177 5.76 13.10 -20.33
C ASP A 177 5.34 12.04 -21.37
N HIS A 178 6.29 11.33 -21.98
CA HIS A 178 6.05 10.22 -22.88
C HIS A 178 5.95 8.87 -22.16
N ASP A 179 6.20 8.82 -20.85
CA ASP A 179 6.07 7.60 -20.05
C ASP A 179 4.59 7.29 -19.79
N PRO A 180 4.07 6.13 -20.26
CA PRO A 180 2.66 5.77 -20.08
C PRO A 180 2.27 5.60 -18.61
N GLY A 181 3.21 5.24 -17.74
CA GLY A 181 2.97 5.20 -16.30
C GLY A 181 2.80 6.59 -15.70
N VAL A 182 3.63 7.56 -16.13
CA VAL A 182 3.50 8.97 -15.73
C VAL A 182 2.18 9.55 -16.27
N GLN A 183 1.83 9.29 -17.52
CA GLN A 183 0.54 9.72 -18.09
C GLN A 183 -0.65 9.14 -17.32
N SER A 184 -0.59 7.87 -16.95
CA SER A 184 -1.63 7.22 -16.16
C SER A 184 -1.81 7.91 -14.80
N VAL A 185 -0.73 8.13 -14.06
CA VAL A 185 -0.79 8.78 -12.74
C VAL A 185 -1.20 10.25 -12.85
N THR A 186 -0.75 10.96 -13.88
CA THR A 186 -1.17 12.34 -14.12
C THR A 186 -2.67 12.43 -14.34
N ARG A 187 -3.26 11.52 -15.13
CA ARG A 187 -4.71 11.46 -15.33
C ARG A 187 -5.46 11.12 -14.05
N ILE A 188 -4.96 10.17 -13.27
CA ILE A 188 -5.52 9.80 -11.96
C ILE A 188 -5.46 11.01 -11.03
N TYR A 189 -4.31 11.69 -10.95
CA TYR A 189 -4.13 12.88 -10.13
C TYR A 189 -5.11 13.99 -10.49
N GLN A 190 -5.26 14.29 -11.79
CA GLN A 190 -6.21 15.31 -12.24
C GLN A 190 -7.64 15.00 -11.81
N HIS A 191 -8.03 13.75 -11.88
CA HIS A 191 -9.34 13.31 -11.38
C HIS A 191 -9.46 13.49 -9.85
N TYR A 192 -8.46 13.01 -9.10
CA TYR A 192 -8.44 13.14 -7.63
C TYR A 192 -8.32 14.60 -7.19
N LYS A 193 -7.67 15.47 -7.96
CA LYS A 193 -7.65 16.91 -7.68
C LYS A 193 -9.07 17.49 -7.69
N VAL A 194 -9.87 17.14 -8.68
CA VAL A 194 -11.29 17.55 -8.73
C VAL A 194 -12.05 16.97 -7.51
N VAL A 195 -11.75 15.74 -7.12
CA VAL A 195 -12.31 15.12 -5.91
C VAL A 195 -11.79 15.83 -4.66
N ALA A 196 -10.48 16.15 -4.59
CA ALA A 196 -9.87 16.84 -3.45
C ALA A 196 -10.38 18.26 -3.28
N ASP A 197 -10.59 18.99 -4.38
CA ASP A 197 -11.21 20.34 -4.38
C ASP A 197 -12.63 20.30 -3.78
N ASN A 198 -13.28 19.14 -3.77
CA ASN A 198 -14.61 18.91 -3.22
C ASN A 198 -14.61 17.95 -2.00
N SER A 199 -13.46 17.47 -1.54
CA SER A 199 -13.32 16.53 -0.44
C SER A 199 -13.06 17.25 0.89
N PRO A 200 -13.72 16.84 1.97
CA PRO A 200 -13.43 17.37 3.30
C PRO A 200 -12.19 16.75 3.96
N VAL A 201 -11.48 15.84 3.28
CA VAL A 201 -10.32 15.11 3.83
C VAL A 201 -9.11 15.18 2.89
N PRO A 202 -7.86 15.16 3.43
CA PRO A 202 -6.65 15.22 2.63
C PRO A 202 -6.47 14.03 1.68
N VAL A 203 -5.90 14.29 0.50
CA VAL A 203 -5.53 13.26 -0.51
C VAL A 203 -4.02 13.01 -0.46
N ILE A 204 -3.58 11.76 -0.29
CA ILE A 204 -2.17 11.39 -0.20
C ILE A 204 -1.71 10.73 -1.50
N LEU A 205 -0.64 11.27 -2.11
CA LEU A 205 0.01 10.70 -3.29
C LEU A 205 1.24 9.88 -2.92
N TYR A 206 1.30 8.65 -3.41
CA TYR A 206 2.34 7.69 -3.09
C TYR A 206 3.31 7.46 -4.26
N ASN A 207 4.63 7.59 -4.00
CA ASN A 207 5.70 7.40 -4.98
C ASN A 207 6.75 6.40 -4.48
N VAL A 208 7.08 5.37 -5.28
CA VAL A 208 8.05 4.31 -4.93
C VAL A 208 9.19 4.24 -5.96
N PRO A 209 10.22 5.12 -5.88
CA PRO A 209 11.30 5.18 -6.87
C PRO A 209 12.08 3.89 -7.05
N GLY A 210 12.31 3.14 -5.97
CA GLY A 210 13.13 1.93 -5.97
C GLY A 210 12.54 0.73 -6.73
N ARG A 211 11.26 0.78 -7.10
CA ARG A 211 10.57 -0.29 -7.85
C ARG A 211 10.13 0.13 -9.24
N THR A 212 10.06 1.43 -9.49
CA THR A 212 9.41 1.96 -10.69
C THR A 212 10.40 2.48 -11.71
N ALA A 213 11.70 2.61 -11.38
CA ALA A 213 12.71 3.32 -12.18
C ALA A 213 12.23 4.73 -12.68
N ALA A 214 10.98 5.08 -12.40
CA ALA A 214 10.40 6.40 -12.64
C ALA A 214 10.23 7.11 -11.29
N ASN A 215 10.76 8.31 -11.20
CA ASN A 215 10.71 9.14 -10.00
C ASN A 215 9.76 10.30 -10.26
N VAL A 216 8.74 10.48 -9.41
CA VAL A 216 8.11 11.79 -9.30
C VAL A 216 9.21 12.73 -8.84
N THR A 217 9.62 13.66 -9.70
CA THR A 217 10.71 14.57 -9.36
C THR A 217 10.35 15.37 -8.11
N ALA A 218 11.35 15.76 -7.31
CA ALA A 218 11.13 16.64 -6.16
C ALA A 218 10.34 17.89 -6.53
N LYS A 219 10.56 18.43 -7.74
CA LYS A 219 9.81 19.57 -8.28
C LYS A 219 8.31 19.25 -8.48
N THR A 220 7.99 18.05 -8.96
CA THR A 220 6.59 17.59 -9.13
C THR A 220 5.95 17.35 -7.78
N ALA A 221 6.65 16.69 -6.86
CA ALA A 221 6.16 16.46 -5.50
C ALA A 221 5.90 17.77 -4.75
N LEU A 222 6.81 18.75 -4.85
CA LEU A 222 6.63 20.09 -4.27
C LEU A 222 5.42 20.82 -4.87
N LYS A 223 5.26 20.77 -6.20
CA LYS A 223 4.12 21.39 -6.87
C LYS A 223 2.78 20.73 -6.49
N LEU A 224 2.78 19.45 -6.20
CA LEU A 224 1.62 18.71 -5.69
C LEU A 224 1.31 19.09 -4.24
N ALA A 225 2.36 19.25 -3.42
CA ALA A 225 2.24 19.66 -2.02
C ALA A 225 1.84 21.14 -1.83
N GLU A 226 1.79 21.95 -2.90
CA GLU A 226 1.21 23.30 -2.89
C GLU A 226 -0.33 23.27 -2.80
N HIS A 227 -0.95 22.12 -3.04
CA HIS A 227 -2.40 21.96 -2.90
C HIS A 227 -2.75 21.67 -1.45
N GLU A 228 -3.64 22.46 -0.85
CA GLU A 228 -3.99 22.41 0.57
C GLU A 228 -4.54 21.04 1.04
N ASN A 229 -5.02 20.20 0.11
CA ASN A 229 -5.59 18.87 0.38
C ASN A 229 -4.72 17.70 -0.15
N ILE A 230 -3.42 17.94 -0.48
CA ILE A 230 -2.49 16.89 -0.92
C ILE A 230 -1.26 16.83 -0.03
#